data_1051c4383bf07f69b612222cb8a0fbc9
#
_entry.id   1051c4383bf07f69b612222cb8a0fbc9
#
_cell.length_a   1.000
_cell.length_b   1.000
_cell.length_c   1.000
_cell.angle_alpha   90.00
_cell.angle_beta   90.00
_cell.angle_gamma   90.00
#
_symmetry.space_group_name_H-M   'P 1'
#
loop_
_entity.id
_entity.type
_entity.pdbx_description
1 polymer ?
#
loop_
_entity_poly.entity_id
_entity_poly.type
_entity_poly.pdbx_seq_one_letter_code
_entity_poly.pdbx_strand_id
1 'polypeptide(L)' 'MEESDFHIDYKGQQVRVSSNINGGNIFFVVHFKPPVTIAEGLNNEDTWSWYEVGKGITILATELGELIEGMDS' A
#
# COMPACT_ATOMS: atom_id res chain seq x y z
N MET A 1 -11.67 0.41 -16.43
CA MET A 1 -11.00 0.54 -15.16
C MET A 1 -9.61 1.12 -15.35
N GLU A 2 -9.28 2.11 -14.58
CA GLU A 2 -7.99 2.77 -14.73
C GLU A 2 -7.01 2.27 -13.68
N GLU A 3 -5.83 1.91 -14.13
CA GLU A 3 -4.73 1.62 -13.25
C GLU A 3 -3.82 2.84 -13.22
N SER A 4 -3.47 3.24 -12.01
CA SER A 4 -2.55 4.36 -11.81
C SER A 4 -1.25 3.84 -11.24
N ASP A 5 -0.17 4.13 -11.91
CA ASP A 5 1.16 3.79 -11.42
C ASP A 5 1.85 5.06 -10.95
N PHE A 6 2.56 4.95 -9.85
CA PHE A 6 3.36 6.05 -9.33
C PHE A 6 4.57 5.46 -8.61
N HIS A 7 5.46 6.34 -8.17
CA HIS A 7 6.67 5.90 -7.48
C HIS A 7 6.70 6.50 -6.08
N ILE A 8 7.24 5.73 -5.14
CA ILE A 8 7.50 6.21 -3.79
C ILE A 8 9.00 6.12 -3.54
N ASP A 9 9.50 6.96 -2.63
CA ASP A 9 10.89 6.91 -2.21
C ASP A 9 10.95 6.06 -0.95
N TYR A 10 11.50 4.86 -1.09
CA TYR A 10 11.64 3.95 0.04
C TYR A 10 13.13 3.73 0.31
N LYS A 11 13.60 4.29 1.42
CA LYS A 11 14.99 4.16 1.86
C LYS A 11 15.98 4.56 0.76
N GLY A 12 15.69 5.68 0.10
CA GLY A 12 16.58 6.21 -0.93
C GLY A 12 16.41 5.60 -2.30
N GLN A 13 15.43 4.70 -2.47
CA GLN A 13 15.17 4.09 -3.77
C GLN A 13 13.76 4.42 -4.23
N GLN A 14 13.63 4.68 -5.52
CA GLN A 14 12.32 4.87 -6.10
C GLN A 14 11.72 3.53 -6.45
N VAL A 15 10.56 3.25 -5.88
CA VAL A 15 9.88 1.97 -6.08
C VAL A 15 8.53 2.25 -6.73
N ARG A 16 8.23 1.50 -7.78
CA ARG A 16 6.96 1.64 -8.48
C ARG A 16 5.84 1.04 -7.66
N VAL A 17 4.70 1.74 -7.66
CA VAL A 17 3.49 1.26 -6.98
C VAL A 17 2.35 1.33 -7.98
N SER A 18 1.60 0.25 -8.10
CA SER A 18 0.42 0.17 -8.94
C SER A 18 -0.81 0.11 -8.07
N SER A 19 -1.82 0.92 -8.37
CA SER A 19 -3.07 0.85 -7.65
C SER A 19 -4.07 0.01 -8.44
N ASN A 20 -4.90 -0.73 -7.73
CA ASN A 20 -5.87 -1.64 -8.32
C ASN A 20 -7.13 -1.61 -7.46
N ILE A 21 -8.28 -1.42 -8.11
CA ILE A 21 -9.57 -1.41 -7.42
C ILE A 21 -10.26 -2.73 -7.69
N ASN A 22 -10.64 -3.42 -6.61
CA ASN A 22 -11.29 -4.70 -6.71
C ASN A 22 -12.39 -4.78 -5.66
N GLY A 23 -13.64 -4.92 -6.11
CA GLY A 23 -14.77 -5.05 -5.19
C GLY A 23 -14.99 -3.86 -4.27
N GLY A 24 -14.66 -2.65 -4.73
CA GLY A 24 -14.80 -1.45 -3.93
C GLY A 24 -13.63 -1.16 -3.01
N ASN A 25 -12.62 -2.02 -2.99
CA ASN A 25 -11.41 -1.83 -2.20
C ASN A 25 -10.25 -1.46 -3.10
N ILE A 26 -9.35 -0.62 -2.58
CA ILE A 26 -8.17 -0.21 -3.32
C ILE A 26 -6.98 -0.98 -2.75
N PHE A 27 -6.27 -1.64 -3.64
CA PHE A 27 -5.05 -2.38 -3.29
C PHE A 27 -3.87 -1.71 -3.98
N PHE A 28 -2.74 -1.68 -3.30
CA PHE A 28 -1.51 -1.13 -3.85
C PHE A 28 -0.48 -2.24 -3.95
N VAL A 29 0.02 -2.46 -5.16
CA VAL A 29 1.08 -3.45 -5.39
C VAL A 29 2.39 -2.69 -5.45
N VAL A 30 3.25 -2.92 -4.47
CA VAL A 30 4.58 -2.32 -4.40
C VAL A 30 5.54 -3.29 -5.07
N HIS A 31 6.21 -2.82 -6.12
CA HIS A 31 7.01 -3.69 -6.98
C HIS A 31 8.40 -3.95 -6.39
N PHE A 32 8.41 -4.61 -5.25
CA PHE A 32 9.62 -5.21 -4.69
C PHE A 32 9.84 -6.58 -5.35
N LYS A 33 10.83 -7.29 -4.89
CA LYS A 33 11.14 -8.66 -5.34
C LYS A 33 11.15 -9.58 -4.13
N PRO A 34 10.06 -10.31 -3.86
CA PRO A 34 8.79 -10.37 -4.60
C PRO A 34 7.90 -9.15 -4.33
N PRO A 35 6.89 -8.92 -5.18
CA PRO A 35 5.98 -7.80 -4.96
C PRO A 35 5.18 -7.94 -3.67
N VAL A 36 4.87 -6.80 -3.07
CA VAL A 36 4.09 -6.74 -1.83
C VAL A 36 2.79 -6.01 -2.12
N THR A 37 1.67 -6.62 -1.76
CA THR A 37 0.36 -6.00 -1.92
C THR A 37 -0.12 -5.51 -0.57
N ILE A 38 -0.45 -4.23 -0.47
CA ILE A 38 -0.95 -3.64 0.76
C ILE A 38 -2.30 -2.99 0.51
N ALA A 39 -3.06 -2.87 1.58
CA ALA A 39 -4.37 -2.23 1.55
C ALA A 39 -4.65 -1.60 2.90
N GLU A 40 -5.62 -0.69 2.91
CA GLU A 40 -6.04 -0.05 4.15
C GLU A 40 -7.34 -0.68 4.63
N GLY A 41 -7.46 -0.91 5.93
CA GLY A 41 -8.67 -1.48 6.51
C GLY A 41 -8.84 -1.09 7.96
N LEU A 42 -10.04 -1.34 8.49
CA LEU A 42 -10.30 -1.09 9.91
C LEU A 42 -9.73 -2.22 10.74
N ASN A 43 -8.98 -1.85 11.76
CA ASN A 43 -8.45 -2.83 12.71
C ASN A 43 -9.44 -3.07 13.86
N ASN A 44 -9.05 -3.87 14.85
CA ASN A 44 -9.93 -4.21 15.97
C ASN A 44 -10.31 -3.02 16.84
N GLU A 45 -9.62 -1.91 16.70
CA GLU A 45 -9.89 -0.70 17.48
C GLU A 45 -10.65 0.34 16.68
N ASP A 46 -11.23 -0.07 15.55
CA ASP A 46 -11.98 0.80 14.64
C ASP A 46 -11.15 1.95 14.08
N THR A 47 -9.85 1.76 13.98
CA THR A 47 -8.97 2.72 13.31
C THR A 47 -8.46 2.14 12.02
N TRP A 48 -8.19 3.03 11.05
CA TRP A 48 -7.66 2.60 9.77
C TRP A 48 -6.19 2.25 9.91
N SER A 49 -5.82 1.10 9.36
CA SER A 49 -4.44 0.61 9.41
C SER A 49 -4.08 0.01 8.07
N TRP A 50 -2.80 0.09 7.73
CA TRP A 50 -2.28 -0.56 6.54
C TRP A 50 -1.90 -2.00 6.89
N TYR A 51 -2.20 -2.91 5.97
CA TYR A 51 -1.87 -4.32 6.17
C TYR A 51 -1.39 -4.92 4.85
N GLU A 52 -0.59 -5.98 4.96
CA GLU A 52 -0.18 -6.77 3.81
C GLU A 52 -1.23 -7.85 3.57
N VAL A 53 -1.67 -7.95 2.31
CA VAL A 53 -2.64 -8.97 1.94
C VAL A 53 -2.02 -10.35 2.17
N GLY A 54 -2.70 -11.16 3.00
CA GLY A 54 -2.23 -12.49 3.34
C GLY A 54 -1.35 -12.56 4.58
N LYS A 55 -0.91 -11.43 5.14
CA LYS A 55 -0.04 -11.43 6.32
C LYS A 55 -0.60 -10.64 7.49
N GLY A 56 -1.44 -9.65 7.22
CA GLY A 56 -1.99 -8.79 8.26
C GLY A 56 -1.16 -7.52 8.44
N ILE A 57 -1.34 -6.88 9.58
CA ILE A 57 -0.66 -5.61 9.87
C ILE A 57 0.82 -5.86 10.11
N THR A 58 1.67 -5.23 9.31
CA THR A 58 3.12 -5.35 9.45
C THR A 58 3.74 -3.97 9.48
N ILE A 59 4.97 -3.89 9.99
CA ILE A 59 5.72 -2.64 9.99
C ILE A 59 5.95 -2.16 8.57
N LEU A 60 6.25 -3.08 7.66
CA LEU A 60 6.47 -2.74 6.25
C LEU A 60 5.21 -2.13 5.64
N ALA A 61 4.04 -2.72 5.88
CA ALA A 61 2.80 -2.18 5.33
C ALA A 61 2.53 -0.78 5.86
N THR A 62 2.78 -0.54 7.13
CA THR A 62 2.60 0.77 7.74
C THR A 62 3.53 1.80 7.11
N GLU A 63 4.80 1.45 6.95
CA GLU A 63 5.77 2.35 6.33
C GLU A 63 5.40 2.69 4.89
N LEU A 64 5.06 1.68 4.11
CA LEU A 64 4.69 1.89 2.72
C LEU A 64 3.40 2.70 2.61
N GLY A 65 2.43 2.40 3.47
CA GLY A 65 1.17 3.13 3.46
C GLY A 65 1.35 4.60 3.78
N GLU A 66 2.22 4.92 4.73
CA GLU A 66 2.50 6.31 5.07
C GLU A 66 3.13 7.06 3.90
N LEU A 67 4.02 6.40 3.17
CA LEU A 67 4.61 7.01 1.99
C LEU A 67 3.57 7.27 0.91
N ILE A 68 2.65 6.33 0.72
CA ILE A 68 1.58 6.48 -0.26
C ILE A 68 0.66 7.63 0.14
N GLU A 69 0.29 7.72 1.42
CA GLU A 69 -0.55 8.80 1.91
C GLU A 69 0.12 10.16 1.72
N GLY A 70 1.42 10.22 1.92
CA GLY A 70 2.16 11.45 1.75
C GLY A 70 2.16 11.97 0.31
N MET A 71 1.96 11.10 -0.65
CA MET A 71 1.90 11.49 -2.06
C MET A 71 0.63 12.25 -2.40
N ASP A 72 -0.44 12.06 -1.63
CA ASP A 72 -1.74 12.67 -1.88
C ASP A 72 -1.94 14.00 -1.18
N SER A 73 -0.99 14.44 -0.43
CA SER A 73 -1.13 15.69 0.34
C SER A 73 -0.67 16.92 -0.42
#